data_7ebf6a7ae38bdb64cc50a0850b4c2bb7
#
_entry.id   7ebf6a7ae38bdb64cc50a0850b4c2bb7
#
_cell.length_a   1.000
_cell.length_b   1.000
_cell.length_c   1.000
_cell.angle_alpha   90.00
_cell.angle_beta   90.00
_cell.angle_gamma   90.00
#
_symmetry.space_group_name_H-M   'P 1'
#
loop_
_entity.id
_entity.type
_entity.pdbx_description
1 polymer ?
#
loop_
_entity_poly.entity_id
_entity_poly.type
_entity_poly.pdbx_seq_one_letter_code
_entity_poly.pdbx_strand_id
1 'polypeptide(L)'
;MKVLITTDWYKPAINGVVTSVCNLREELQQRGHEVKILTLSRTAHSYEEEGVIYMGSVNAGYIYPGARLRVSPGRELYRGIIEWNPDIVHSQCEFSTFFMAKKIAEECKIPLVHTYHTVYEDYTHYFSPYKKWGRNMVQFLTRQISEKVDSMIAPSTKIETLLKDYGIHCPVSVIPSGIDLSKYDAQTRTDSRERIRRKYKMDRKTTVLLYVGRLAKEKNVEELLEYQQKVQESGTILMIVGGGPYLETLRKKAAELGVTGSVIFTGMVSPAEVASYYPAGDLFVSASTSETQGLTYAEALAAGLPLLCRRDQCLRAVVEEGKNGWQYRTEEEFLKDLKNWKEKEDDERRGMCSYAKQSAEIFSQKRFAGSMEQLYQRQIEEKQVEREKHLAKGHQYCILG
;
A
#
# COMPACT_ATOMS: atom_id res chain seq x y z
N MET A 1 -20.59 9.78 10.21
CA MET A 1 -21.00 8.72 9.25
C MET A 1 -20.70 7.35 9.84
N LYS A 2 -21.47 6.35 9.45
CA LYS A 2 -21.20 4.92 9.70
C LYS A 2 -20.53 4.33 8.46
N VAL A 3 -19.25 3.99 8.55
CA VAL A 3 -18.44 3.51 7.43
C VAL A 3 -18.16 2.03 7.61
N LEU A 4 -18.57 1.19 6.65
CA LEU A 4 -18.18 -0.22 6.61
C LEU A 4 -17.01 -0.39 5.65
N ILE A 5 -15.84 -0.76 6.16
CA ILE A 5 -14.68 -1.10 5.34
C ILE A 5 -14.61 -2.63 5.20
N THR A 6 -14.49 -3.14 3.97
CA THR A 6 -14.37 -4.58 3.73
C THR A 6 -13.02 -4.94 3.13
N THR A 7 -12.40 -6.00 3.63
CA THR A 7 -11.08 -6.44 3.19
C THR A 7 -10.88 -7.94 3.42
N ASP A 8 -10.28 -8.65 2.46
CA ASP A 8 -9.91 -10.07 2.64
C ASP A 8 -8.69 -10.23 3.57
N TRP A 9 -7.90 -9.17 3.72
CA TRP A 9 -6.68 -9.14 4.52
C TRP A 9 -6.81 -8.18 5.70
N TYR A 10 -6.63 -8.68 6.91
CA TYR A 10 -6.60 -7.88 8.13
C TYR A 10 -5.56 -8.43 9.12
N LYS A 11 -5.39 -7.72 10.25
CA LYS A 11 -4.46 -8.16 11.32
C LYS A 11 -4.69 -9.64 11.68
N PRO A 12 -3.62 -10.42 11.90
CA PRO A 12 -2.21 -10.04 12.03
C PRO A 12 -1.41 -10.16 10.72
N ALA A 13 -2.03 -10.16 9.54
CA ALA A 13 -1.29 -10.09 8.28
C ALA A 13 -0.56 -8.74 8.14
N ILE A 14 0.64 -8.77 7.53
CA ILE A 14 1.50 -7.61 7.35
C ILE A 14 1.64 -7.34 5.85
N ASN A 15 0.94 -6.33 5.36
CA ASN A 15 1.04 -5.84 3.98
C ASN A 15 0.49 -4.40 3.87
N GLY A 16 0.69 -3.76 2.72
CA GLY A 16 0.27 -2.39 2.49
C GLY A 16 -1.24 -2.16 2.59
N VAL A 17 -2.07 -3.14 2.21
CA VAL A 17 -3.54 -3.05 2.33
C VAL A 17 -3.96 -2.98 3.79
N VAL A 18 -3.43 -3.88 4.62
CA VAL A 18 -3.73 -3.91 6.06
C VAL A 18 -3.29 -2.61 6.73
N THR A 19 -2.10 -2.10 6.39
CA THR A 19 -1.61 -0.80 6.89
C THR A 19 -2.56 0.33 6.51
N SER A 20 -2.95 0.41 5.23
CA SER A 20 -3.88 1.43 4.72
C SER A 20 -5.23 1.38 5.43
N VAL A 21 -5.81 0.18 5.59
CA VAL A 21 -7.10 -0.03 6.26
C VAL A 21 -7.04 0.38 7.74
N CYS A 22 -5.98 -0.02 8.46
CA CYS A 22 -5.81 0.33 9.87
C CYS A 22 -5.68 1.85 10.04
N ASN A 23 -4.83 2.48 9.24
CA ASN A 23 -4.60 3.93 9.29
C ASN A 23 -5.87 4.72 8.97
N LEU A 24 -6.65 4.26 7.97
CA LEU A 24 -7.93 4.88 7.62
C LEU A 24 -8.95 4.74 8.75
N ARG A 25 -9.10 3.52 9.32
CA ARG A 25 -10.01 3.27 10.43
C ARG A 25 -9.71 4.18 11.63
N GLU A 26 -8.46 4.19 12.07
CA GLU A 26 -8.01 4.95 13.23
C GLU A 26 -8.31 6.45 13.07
N GLU A 27 -7.95 7.02 11.93
CA GLU A 27 -8.13 8.46 11.68
C GLU A 27 -9.62 8.83 11.50
N LEU A 28 -10.42 8.00 10.83
CA LEU A 28 -11.87 8.22 10.71
C LEU A 28 -12.55 8.16 12.08
N GLN A 29 -12.14 7.23 12.95
CA GLN A 29 -12.66 7.16 14.33
C GLN A 29 -12.28 8.40 15.15
N GLN A 30 -11.04 8.89 15.03
CA GLN A 30 -10.60 10.14 15.68
C GLN A 30 -11.39 11.36 15.19
N ARG A 31 -11.90 11.33 13.96
CA ARG A 31 -12.79 12.36 13.38
C ARG A 31 -14.26 12.19 13.78
N GLY A 32 -14.58 11.23 14.66
CA GLY A 32 -15.93 11.01 15.17
C GLY A 32 -16.83 10.16 14.27
N HIS A 33 -16.27 9.40 13.31
CA HIS A 33 -17.05 8.45 12.53
C HIS A 33 -17.12 7.09 13.23
N GLU A 34 -18.25 6.40 13.07
CA GLU A 34 -18.37 4.99 13.44
C GLU A 34 -17.83 4.11 12.32
N VAL A 35 -16.79 3.33 12.59
CA VAL A 35 -16.15 2.50 11.56
C VAL A 35 -16.14 1.04 12.00
N LYS A 36 -16.75 0.17 11.19
CA LYS A 36 -16.62 -1.28 11.30
C LYS A 36 -15.80 -1.85 10.16
N ILE A 37 -15.05 -2.92 10.46
CA ILE A 37 -14.30 -3.71 9.47
C ILE A 37 -15.00 -5.04 9.24
N LEU A 38 -15.19 -5.44 7.99
CA LEU A 38 -15.62 -6.77 7.60
C LEU A 38 -14.47 -7.50 6.95
N THR A 39 -14.02 -8.62 7.53
CA THR A 39 -12.88 -9.38 7.04
C THR A 39 -13.10 -10.89 7.14
N LEU A 40 -12.11 -11.68 6.73
CA LEU A 40 -12.15 -13.13 6.77
C LEU A 40 -11.48 -13.68 8.05
N SER A 41 -12.18 -14.54 8.77
CA SER A 41 -11.64 -15.30 9.91
C SER A 41 -10.57 -16.27 9.44
N ARG A 42 -9.61 -16.59 10.31
CA ARG A 42 -8.63 -17.67 10.07
C ARG A 42 -9.23 -19.07 10.27
N THR A 43 -10.43 -19.15 10.82
CA THR A 43 -11.17 -20.40 11.08
C THR A 43 -12.50 -20.38 10.32
N ALA A 44 -13.21 -21.51 10.34
CA ALA A 44 -14.57 -21.60 9.79
C ALA A 44 -15.62 -20.83 10.64
N HIS A 45 -15.27 -20.37 11.84
CA HIS A 45 -16.17 -19.65 12.72
C HIS A 45 -16.20 -18.14 12.39
N SER A 46 -17.41 -17.58 12.44
CA SER A 46 -17.63 -16.13 12.32
C SER A 46 -17.84 -15.53 13.72
N TYR A 47 -17.23 -14.37 13.96
CA TYR A 47 -17.31 -13.65 15.23
C TYR A 47 -17.07 -12.14 15.02
N GLU A 48 -17.44 -11.31 16.00
CA GLU A 48 -17.11 -9.88 16.03
C GLU A 48 -16.28 -9.58 17.27
N GLU A 49 -15.25 -8.78 17.10
CA GLU A 49 -14.36 -8.31 18.16
C GLU A 49 -13.93 -6.87 17.87
N GLU A 50 -14.11 -5.98 18.83
CA GLU A 50 -13.72 -4.56 18.75
C GLU A 50 -14.16 -3.84 17.44
N GLY A 51 -15.37 -4.12 16.95
CA GLY A 51 -15.91 -3.55 15.73
C GLY A 51 -15.27 -4.11 14.45
N VAL A 52 -14.61 -5.27 14.56
CA VAL A 52 -14.13 -6.07 13.43
C VAL A 52 -14.95 -7.33 13.33
N ILE A 53 -15.60 -7.53 12.20
CA ILE A 53 -16.45 -8.67 11.90
C ILE A 53 -15.66 -9.66 11.08
N TYR A 54 -15.36 -10.81 11.66
CA TYR A 54 -14.61 -11.91 11.06
C TYR A 54 -15.56 -12.96 10.49
N MET A 55 -15.62 -13.08 9.17
CA MET A 55 -16.45 -14.10 8.51
C MET A 55 -15.69 -15.41 8.36
N GLY A 56 -16.29 -16.51 8.79
CA GLY A 56 -15.68 -17.83 8.72
C GLY A 56 -15.20 -18.21 7.33
N SER A 57 -13.96 -18.66 7.23
CA SER A 57 -13.29 -18.95 5.97
C SER A 57 -12.33 -20.13 6.06
N VAL A 58 -11.97 -20.71 4.91
CA VAL A 58 -10.96 -21.75 4.76
C VAL A 58 -9.75 -21.24 3.99
N ASN A 59 -8.61 -21.88 4.22
CA ASN A 59 -7.38 -21.56 3.52
C ASN A 59 -7.52 -21.92 2.02
N ALA A 60 -7.19 -20.98 1.15
CA ALA A 60 -7.13 -21.10 -0.31
C ALA A 60 -5.73 -20.74 -0.84
N GLY A 61 -4.70 -20.91 -0.02
CA GLY A 61 -3.31 -20.57 -0.33
C GLY A 61 -2.72 -21.27 -1.56
N TYR A 62 -3.40 -22.29 -2.08
CA TYR A 62 -3.07 -22.92 -3.36
C TYR A 62 -3.42 -22.03 -4.58
N ILE A 63 -4.35 -21.06 -4.42
CA ILE A 63 -4.69 -20.08 -5.47
C ILE A 63 -3.69 -18.93 -5.44
N TYR A 64 -3.46 -18.39 -4.24
CA TYR A 64 -2.51 -17.31 -3.98
C TYR A 64 -2.04 -17.40 -2.52
N PRO A 65 -0.74 -17.18 -2.22
CA PRO A 65 -0.22 -17.27 -0.85
C PRO A 65 -1.01 -16.41 0.14
N GLY A 66 -1.66 -17.08 1.09
CA GLY A 66 -2.49 -16.44 2.12
C GLY A 66 -3.93 -16.14 1.72
N ALA A 67 -4.38 -16.47 0.50
CA ALA A 67 -5.77 -16.33 0.10
C ALA A 67 -6.70 -17.20 0.96
N ARG A 68 -7.92 -16.70 1.18
CA ARG A 68 -8.96 -17.40 1.93
C ARG A 68 -10.30 -17.30 1.21
N LEU A 69 -11.11 -18.32 1.33
CA LEU A 69 -12.47 -18.35 0.78
C LEU A 69 -13.49 -18.41 1.93
N ARG A 70 -14.49 -17.57 1.86
CA ARG A 70 -15.60 -17.58 2.82
C ARG A 70 -16.40 -18.88 2.71
N VAL A 71 -16.68 -19.52 3.86
CA VAL A 71 -17.47 -20.76 3.93
C VAL A 71 -18.67 -20.62 4.85
N SER A 72 -18.62 -19.75 5.85
CA SER A 72 -19.74 -19.52 6.77
C SER A 72 -20.68 -18.45 6.22
N PRO A 73 -22.01 -18.68 6.25
CA PRO A 73 -22.99 -17.66 5.90
C PRO A 73 -23.01 -16.49 6.90
N GLY A 74 -22.58 -16.71 8.15
CA GLY A 74 -22.54 -15.68 9.21
C GLY A 74 -23.81 -14.85 9.32
N ARG A 75 -24.99 -15.49 9.23
CA ARG A 75 -26.28 -14.80 9.05
C ARG A 75 -26.59 -13.77 10.13
N GLU A 76 -26.26 -14.04 11.38
CA GLU A 76 -26.49 -13.11 12.49
C GLU A 76 -25.62 -11.87 12.38
N LEU A 77 -24.30 -12.05 12.11
CA LEU A 77 -23.38 -10.93 11.91
C LEU A 77 -23.75 -10.11 10.68
N TYR A 78 -24.13 -10.79 9.59
CA TYR A 78 -24.63 -10.11 8.39
C TYR A 78 -25.87 -9.26 8.70
N ARG A 79 -26.87 -9.82 9.43
CA ARG A 79 -28.05 -9.09 9.86
C ARG A 79 -27.67 -7.91 10.78
N GLY A 80 -26.76 -8.11 11.72
CA GLY A 80 -26.24 -7.05 12.58
C GLY A 80 -25.60 -5.89 11.81
N ILE A 81 -24.94 -6.16 10.64
CA ILE A 81 -24.44 -5.09 9.75
C ILE A 81 -25.62 -4.33 9.13
N ILE A 82 -26.63 -5.02 8.63
CA ILE A 82 -27.82 -4.38 8.02
C ILE A 82 -28.58 -3.55 9.06
N GLU A 83 -28.76 -4.06 10.26
CA GLU A 83 -29.41 -3.34 11.38
C GLU A 83 -28.58 -2.15 11.86
N TRP A 84 -27.25 -2.25 11.83
CA TRP A 84 -26.34 -1.12 12.11
C TRP A 84 -26.50 0.00 11.07
N ASN A 85 -26.95 -0.34 9.86
CA ASN A 85 -27.30 0.58 8.77
C ASN A 85 -26.14 1.53 8.44
N PRO A 86 -25.07 1.06 7.76
CA PRO A 86 -23.97 1.91 7.34
C PRO A 86 -24.43 2.98 6.34
N ASP A 87 -23.72 4.11 6.29
CA ASP A 87 -23.97 5.18 5.32
C ASP A 87 -23.23 4.89 4.00
N ILE A 88 -22.12 4.16 4.06
CA ILE A 88 -21.28 3.81 2.90
C ILE A 88 -20.53 2.50 3.15
N VAL A 89 -20.26 1.77 2.06
CA VAL A 89 -19.36 0.62 2.06
C VAL A 89 -18.10 0.96 1.26
N HIS A 90 -16.94 0.69 1.85
CA HIS A 90 -15.65 0.85 1.18
C HIS A 90 -14.93 -0.49 1.06
N SER A 91 -14.84 -1.03 -0.14
CA SER A 91 -14.15 -2.29 -0.43
C SER A 91 -12.67 -2.05 -0.72
N GLN A 92 -11.80 -2.91 -0.14
CA GLN A 92 -10.34 -2.85 -0.29
C GLN A 92 -9.75 -4.06 -1.02
N CYS A 93 -10.59 -5.04 -1.37
CA CYS A 93 -10.18 -6.27 -2.05
C CYS A 93 -11.29 -6.73 -3.00
N GLU A 94 -10.92 -7.49 -4.03
CA GLU A 94 -11.76 -7.87 -5.17
C GLU A 94 -12.43 -9.24 -5.02
N PHE A 95 -12.15 -9.95 -3.89
CA PHE A 95 -12.57 -11.34 -3.73
C PHE A 95 -13.76 -11.52 -2.78
N SER A 96 -13.65 -12.40 -1.78
CA SER A 96 -14.76 -12.82 -0.93
C SER A 96 -15.50 -11.67 -0.26
N THR A 97 -14.78 -10.69 0.28
CA THR A 97 -15.40 -9.55 0.98
C THR A 97 -16.02 -8.54 0.03
N PHE A 98 -15.57 -8.46 -1.24
CA PHE A 98 -16.18 -7.60 -2.26
C PHE A 98 -17.63 -8.01 -2.54
N PHE A 99 -17.90 -9.31 -2.72
CA PHE A 99 -19.26 -9.78 -2.96
C PHE A 99 -20.20 -9.52 -1.78
N MET A 100 -19.66 -9.55 -0.55
CA MET A 100 -20.42 -9.17 0.63
C MET A 100 -20.67 -7.66 0.68
N ALA A 101 -19.65 -6.84 0.39
CA ALA A 101 -19.74 -5.39 0.30
C ALA A 101 -20.85 -4.98 -0.68
N LYS A 102 -20.83 -5.55 -1.90
CA LYS A 102 -21.84 -5.31 -2.92
C LYS A 102 -23.25 -5.66 -2.42
N LYS A 103 -23.42 -6.85 -1.83
CA LYS A 103 -24.72 -7.29 -1.34
C LYS A 103 -25.24 -6.37 -0.21
N ILE A 104 -24.39 -5.94 0.72
CA ILE A 104 -24.75 -5.01 1.79
C ILE A 104 -25.15 -3.65 1.21
N ALA A 105 -24.36 -3.11 0.27
CA ALA A 105 -24.64 -1.83 -0.37
C ALA A 105 -25.98 -1.85 -1.11
N GLU A 106 -26.29 -2.93 -1.85
CA GLU A 106 -27.56 -3.13 -2.54
C GLU A 106 -28.75 -3.22 -1.58
N GLU A 107 -28.61 -4.01 -0.49
CA GLU A 107 -29.66 -4.22 0.49
C GLU A 107 -29.97 -2.95 1.31
N CYS A 108 -28.94 -2.21 1.72
CA CYS A 108 -29.07 -0.93 2.41
C CYS A 108 -29.34 0.25 1.46
N LYS A 109 -29.18 0.06 0.13
CA LYS A 109 -29.30 1.09 -0.91
C LYS A 109 -28.35 2.28 -0.68
N ILE A 110 -27.12 1.98 -0.34
CA ILE A 110 -26.05 2.95 -0.05
C ILE A 110 -24.90 2.85 -1.05
N PRO A 111 -24.05 3.87 -1.17
CA PRO A 111 -22.93 3.82 -2.11
C PRO A 111 -21.89 2.75 -1.71
N LEU A 112 -21.30 2.15 -2.76
CA LEU A 112 -20.15 1.25 -2.68
C LEU A 112 -18.97 1.90 -3.42
N VAL A 113 -17.89 2.16 -2.69
CA VAL A 113 -16.62 2.62 -3.27
C VAL A 113 -15.56 1.52 -3.15
N HIS A 114 -14.58 1.51 -4.05
CA HIS A 114 -13.56 0.47 -4.10
C HIS A 114 -12.17 1.05 -4.31
N THR A 115 -11.18 0.67 -3.46
CA THR A 115 -9.77 1.02 -3.67
C THR A 115 -9.04 -0.11 -4.39
N TYR A 116 -8.37 0.21 -5.50
CA TYR A 116 -7.59 -0.73 -6.29
C TYR A 116 -6.13 -0.77 -5.78
N HIS A 117 -5.82 -1.77 -4.95
CA HIS A 117 -4.53 -1.85 -4.25
C HIS A 117 -3.44 -2.64 -4.97
N THR A 118 -3.76 -3.44 -5.98
CA THR A 118 -2.83 -4.42 -6.52
C THR A 118 -2.73 -4.35 -8.03
N VAL A 119 -1.51 -4.20 -8.56
CA VAL A 119 -1.23 -4.39 -9.99
C VAL A 119 -1.21 -5.91 -10.27
N TYR A 120 -2.40 -6.49 -10.46
CA TYR A 120 -2.53 -7.94 -10.65
C TYR A 120 -1.79 -8.47 -11.87
N GLU A 121 -1.47 -7.62 -12.86
CA GLU A 121 -0.67 -8.00 -14.01
C GLU A 121 0.71 -8.51 -13.62
N ASP A 122 1.33 -7.95 -12.57
CA ASP A 122 2.65 -8.35 -12.08
C ASP A 122 2.61 -9.71 -11.36
N TYR A 123 1.41 -10.15 -10.95
CA TYR A 123 1.17 -11.41 -10.26
C TYR A 123 0.59 -12.50 -11.15
N THR A 124 0.41 -12.26 -12.45
CA THR A 124 -0.16 -13.23 -13.39
C THR A 124 0.62 -14.52 -13.48
N HIS A 125 1.93 -14.49 -13.18
CA HIS A 125 2.79 -15.69 -13.16
C HIS A 125 2.41 -16.73 -12.09
N TYR A 126 1.60 -16.35 -11.07
CA TYR A 126 1.10 -17.28 -10.06
C TYR A 126 -0.07 -18.13 -10.56
N PHE A 127 -0.85 -17.66 -11.54
CA PHE A 127 -2.07 -18.36 -11.99
C PHE A 127 -2.18 -18.55 -13.50
N SER A 128 -1.26 -18.00 -14.30
CA SER A 128 -1.23 -18.17 -15.75
C SER A 128 0.18 -18.30 -16.29
N PRO A 129 0.49 -19.34 -17.09
CA PRO A 129 1.77 -19.44 -17.79
C PRO A 129 1.88 -18.43 -18.96
N TYR A 130 0.76 -17.85 -19.41
CA TYR A 130 0.70 -16.93 -20.53
C TYR A 130 0.37 -15.51 -20.05
N LYS A 131 1.36 -14.61 -20.00
CA LYS A 131 1.22 -13.21 -19.53
C LYS A 131 0.06 -12.46 -20.21
N LYS A 132 -0.07 -12.58 -21.52
CA LYS A 132 -1.12 -11.86 -22.28
C LYS A 132 -2.54 -12.31 -21.90
N TRP A 133 -2.72 -13.60 -21.68
CA TRP A 133 -4.01 -14.14 -21.25
C TRP A 133 -4.34 -13.73 -19.80
N GLY A 134 -3.37 -13.82 -18.91
CA GLY A 134 -3.52 -13.35 -17.53
C GLY A 134 -3.89 -11.85 -17.46
N ARG A 135 -3.25 -11.01 -18.27
CA ARG A 135 -3.56 -9.59 -18.37
C ARG A 135 -5.01 -9.35 -18.83
N ASN A 136 -5.46 -10.00 -19.89
CA ASN A 136 -6.82 -9.85 -20.39
C ASN A 136 -7.86 -10.29 -19.34
N MET A 137 -7.57 -11.33 -18.58
CA MET A 137 -8.44 -11.80 -17.48
C MET A 137 -8.52 -10.77 -16.36
N VAL A 138 -7.39 -10.19 -15.95
CA VAL A 138 -7.35 -9.10 -14.95
C VAL A 138 -8.16 -7.90 -15.43
N GLN A 139 -7.96 -7.45 -16.66
CA GLN A 139 -8.74 -6.35 -17.25
C GLN A 139 -10.23 -6.63 -17.23
N PHE A 140 -10.64 -7.83 -17.66
CA PHE A 140 -12.05 -8.22 -17.66
C PHE A 140 -12.64 -8.20 -16.24
N LEU A 141 -11.97 -8.82 -15.27
CA LEU A 141 -12.43 -8.84 -13.88
C LEU A 141 -12.51 -7.44 -13.27
N THR A 142 -11.52 -6.58 -13.53
CA THR A 142 -11.53 -5.20 -13.03
C THR A 142 -12.69 -4.40 -13.63
N ARG A 143 -13.00 -4.57 -14.91
CA ARG A 143 -14.19 -3.97 -15.53
C ARG A 143 -15.48 -4.44 -14.86
N GLN A 144 -15.62 -5.75 -14.62
CA GLN A 144 -16.80 -6.31 -13.96
C GLN A 144 -16.97 -5.79 -12.53
N ILE A 145 -15.89 -5.48 -11.83
CA ILE A 145 -15.91 -4.85 -10.50
C ILE A 145 -16.35 -3.39 -10.64
N SER A 146 -15.77 -2.65 -11.59
CA SER A 146 -16.06 -1.23 -11.79
C SER A 146 -17.52 -0.93 -12.15
N GLU A 147 -18.20 -1.88 -12.82
CA GLU A 147 -19.65 -1.78 -13.14
C GLU A 147 -20.54 -1.95 -11.88
N LYS A 148 -19.98 -2.40 -10.77
CA LYS A 148 -20.71 -2.72 -9.53
C LYS A 148 -20.43 -1.75 -8.38
N VAL A 149 -19.64 -0.72 -8.63
CA VAL A 149 -19.26 0.29 -7.63
C VAL A 149 -19.63 1.68 -8.13
N ASP A 150 -19.93 2.59 -7.21
CA ASP A 150 -20.30 3.96 -7.55
C ASP A 150 -19.04 4.78 -7.90
N SER A 151 -17.87 4.49 -7.31
CA SER A 151 -16.59 5.04 -7.72
C SER A 151 -15.40 4.15 -7.32
N MET A 152 -14.26 4.34 -8.00
CA MET A 152 -13.01 3.69 -7.66
C MET A 152 -11.98 4.70 -7.12
N ILE A 153 -11.09 4.21 -6.26
CA ILE A 153 -9.98 4.97 -5.71
C ILE A 153 -8.67 4.36 -6.22
N ALA A 154 -7.84 5.19 -6.82
CA ALA A 154 -6.50 4.87 -7.26
C ALA A 154 -5.48 5.44 -6.26
N PRO A 155 -4.57 4.64 -5.66
CA PRO A 155 -3.59 5.16 -4.71
C PRO A 155 -2.47 6.01 -5.37
N SER A 156 -2.41 6.04 -6.69
CA SER A 156 -1.47 6.87 -7.46
C SER A 156 -1.97 7.12 -8.88
N THR A 157 -1.38 8.11 -9.55
CA THR A 157 -1.65 8.41 -10.97
C THR A 157 -1.29 7.24 -11.91
N LYS A 158 -0.33 6.38 -11.51
CA LYS A 158 -0.02 5.13 -12.22
C LYS A 158 -1.26 4.23 -12.28
N ILE A 159 -1.93 4.05 -11.17
CA ILE A 159 -3.13 3.20 -11.08
C ILE A 159 -4.32 3.87 -11.78
N GLU A 160 -4.48 5.18 -11.65
CA GLU A 160 -5.50 5.90 -12.43
C GLU A 160 -5.33 5.68 -13.93
N THR A 161 -4.09 5.80 -14.44
CA THR A 161 -3.78 5.54 -15.85
C THR A 161 -4.07 4.09 -16.24
N LEU A 162 -3.65 3.14 -15.40
CA LEU A 162 -3.91 1.71 -15.60
C LEU A 162 -5.41 1.42 -15.70
N LEU A 163 -6.22 1.98 -14.81
CA LEU A 163 -7.68 1.81 -14.83
C LEU A 163 -8.30 2.43 -16.07
N LYS A 164 -7.83 3.58 -16.52
CA LYS A 164 -8.24 4.19 -17.80
C LYS A 164 -7.90 3.30 -18.99
N ASP A 165 -6.69 2.74 -19.02
CA ASP A 165 -6.25 1.80 -20.07
C ASP A 165 -7.07 0.50 -20.06
N TYR A 166 -7.60 0.10 -18.90
CA TYR A 166 -8.55 -1.01 -18.80
C TYR A 166 -9.95 -0.66 -19.30
N GLY A 167 -10.23 0.59 -19.63
CA GLY A 167 -11.54 1.07 -20.08
C GLY A 167 -12.56 1.09 -18.94
N ILE A 168 -12.16 1.51 -17.76
CA ILE A 168 -13.05 1.72 -16.62
C ILE A 168 -13.84 3.02 -16.84
N HIS A 169 -15.15 2.98 -16.65
CA HIS A 169 -16.06 4.10 -16.91
C HIS A 169 -16.59 4.78 -15.64
N CYS A 170 -16.58 4.09 -14.48
CA CYS A 170 -16.98 4.73 -13.23
C CYS A 170 -15.95 5.84 -12.83
N PRO A 171 -16.38 6.84 -12.04
CA PRO A 171 -15.46 7.86 -11.54
C PRO A 171 -14.26 7.26 -10.82
N VAL A 172 -13.05 7.75 -11.11
CA VAL A 172 -11.81 7.35 -10.44
C VAL A 172 -11.20 8.56 -9.75
N SER A 173 -10.97 8.44 -8.44
CA SER A 173 -10.31 9.48 -7.63
C SER A 173 -8.90 9.04 -7.23
N VAL A 174 -7.89 9.89 -7.41
CA VAL A 174 -6.53 9.62 -6.95
C VAL A 174 -6.40 10.05 -5.50
N ILE A 175 -6.33 9.07 -4.58
CA ILE A 175 -6.19 9.32 -3.14
C ILE A 175 -5.10 8.38 -2.60
N PRO A 176 -3.89 8.91 -2.34
CA PRO A 176 -2.81 8.11 -1.77
C PRO A 176 -3.15 7.60 -0.37
N SER A 177 -2.80 6.35 -0.10
CA SER A 177 -2.92 5.79 1.25
C SER A 177 -2.01 6.52 2.23
N GLY A 178 -2.51 6.78 3.42
CA GLY A 178 -1.80 7.52 4.45
C GLY A 178 -0.91 6.66 5.34
N ILE A 179 0.15 7.28 5.86
CA ILE A 179 1.03 6.72 6.89
C ILE A 179 0.98 7.57 8.17
N ASP A 180 1.28 6.94 9.29
CA ASP A 180 1.41 7.64 10.57
C ASP A 180 2.79 8.33 10.64
N LEU A 181 2.80 9.64 10.39
CA LEU A 181 4.02 10.45 10.40
C LEU A 181 4.64 10.57 11.79
N SER A 182 3.87 10.39 12.89
CA SER A 182 4.37 10.52 14.25
C SER A 182 5.44 9.46 14.60
N LYS A 183 5.42 8.32 13.92
CA LYS A 183 6.43 7.26 14.06
C LYS A 183 7.84 7.68 13.63
N TYR A 184 7.97 8.80 12.90
CA TYR A 184 9.22 9.29 12.29
C TYR A 184 9.69 10.61 12.89
N ASP A 185 9.33 10.89 14.15
CA ASP A 185 9.73 12.13 14.84
C ASP A 185 11.24 12.22 15.09
N ALA A 186 11.75 13.47 15.21
CA ALA A 186 13.16 13.77 15.29
C ALA A 186 13.86 13.12 16.51
N GLN A 187 13.16 13.02 17.66
CA GLN A 187 13.72 12.45 18.89
C GLN A 187 13.93 10.94 18.77
N THR A 188 12.95 10.23 18.22
CA THR A 188 13.01 8.79 17.91
C THR A 188 14.09 8.48 16.87
N ARG A 189 14.38 9.45 15.98
CA ARG A 189 15.29 9.30 14.85
C ARG A 189 16.75 9.14 15.28
N THR A 190 17.27 10.00 16.16
CA THR A 190 18.70 9.99 16.56
C THR A 190 19.05 8.72 17.32
N ASP A 191 18.25 8.38 18.34
CA ASP A 191 18.46 7.19 19.17
C ASP A 191 18.36 5.90 18.33
N SER A 192 17.40 5.84 17.40
CA SER A 192 17.22 4.70 16.52
C SER A 192 18.38 4.54 15.54
N ARG A 193 18.89 5.65 14.95
CA ARG A 193 20.06 5.61 14.06
C ARG A 193 21.29 5.02 14.75
N GLU A 194 21.63 5.53 15.92
CA GLU A 194 22.80 5.03 16.65
C GLU A 194 22.61 3.58 17.10
N ARG A 195 21.45 3.22 17.61
CA ARG A 195 21.11 1.87 18.06
C ARG A 195 21.23 0.86 16.93
N ILE A 196 20.63 1.13 15.78
CA ILE A 196 20.63 0.20 14.63
C ILE A 196 22.03 0.12 14.02
N ARG A 197 22.73 1.24 13.84
CA ARG A 197 24.11 1.22 13.32
C ARG A 197 25.06 0.46 14.24
N ARG A 198 24.93 0.62 15.56
CA ARG A 198 25.72 -0.15 16.56
C ARG A 198 25.39 -1.64 16.51
N LYS A 199 24.10 -2.00 16.42
CA LYS A 199 23.65 -3.41 16.32
C LYS A 199 24.31 -4.14 15.15
N TYR A 200 24.47 -3.48 14.03
CA TYR A 200 25.06 -4.05 12.82
C TYR A 200 26.52 -3.64 12.57
N LYS A 201 27.18 -3.07 13.58
CA LYS A 201 28.61 -2.68 13.57
C LYS A 201 28.98 -1.76 12.38
N MET A 202 28.06 -0.86 12.01
CA MET A 202 28.28 0.11 10.93
C MET A 202 29.03 1.33 11.44
N ASP A 203 30.09 1.73 10.74
CA ASP A 203 30.85 2.95 11.05
C ASP A 203 30.01 4.21 10.76
N ARG A 204 30.33 5.31 11.44
CA ARG A 204 29.71 6.63 11.20
C ARG A 204 29.94 7.14 9.78
N LYS A 205 31.08 6.82 9.18
CA LYS A 205 31.45 7.21 7.80
C LYS A 205 30.82 6.34 6.73
N THR A 206 30.24 5.19 7.10
CA THR A 206 29.60 4.27 6.16
C THR A 206 28.34 4.90 5.55
N THR A 207 28.26 4.93 4.23
CA THR A 207 27.04 5.25 3.51
C THR A 207 26.12 4.03 3.51
N VAL A 208 24.91 4.17 4.04
CA VAL A 208 23.94 3.08 4.16
C VAL A 208 22.80 3.28 3.16
N LEU A 209 22.76 2.41 2.15
CA LEU A 209 21.63 2.27 1.23
C LEU A 209 20.60 1.37 1.92
N LEU A 210 19.41 1.88 2.17
CA LEU A 210 18.36 1.16 2.90
C LEU A 210 17.26 0.71 1.94
N TYR A 211 16.98 -0.58 1.92
CA TYR A 211 15.77 -1.16 1.34
C TYR A 211 14.86 -1.66 2.48
N VAL A 212 13.58 -1.38 2.39
CA VAL A 212 12.55 -1.91 3.32
C VAL A 212 11.41 -2.49 2.50
N GLY A 213 11.06 -3.75 2.72
CA GLY A 213 9.92 -4.35 2.02
C GLY A 213 9.90 -5.88 2.04
N ARG A 214 8.84 -6.44 1.46
CA ARG A 214 8.73 -7.88 1.23
C ARG A 214 9.74 -8.33 0.18
N LEU A 215 10.46 -9.41 0.46
CA LEU A 215 11.42 -9.98 -0.47
C LEU A 215 10.71 -10.99 -1.39
N ALA A 216 10.37 -10.51 -2.57
CA ALA A 216 9.71 -11.28 -3.63
C ALA A 216 10.31 -10.87 -4.98
N LYS A 217 10.17 -11.75 -5.97
CA LYS A 217 10.82 -11.58 -7.28
C LYS A 217 10.47 -10.26 -7.96
N GLU A 218 9.20 -9.85 -7.86
CA GLU A 218 8.71 -8.60 -8.46
C GLU A 218 9.30 -7.32 -7.85
N LYS A 219 9.98 -7.42 -6.69
CA LYS A 219 10.66 -6.28 -6.05
C LYS A 219 12.06 -6.02 -6.60
N ASN A 220 12.57 -6.93 -7.43
CA ASN A 220 13.84 -6.80 -8.15
C ASN A 220 15.05 -6.41 -7.27
N VAL A 221 15.12 -6.95 -6.05
CA VAL A 221 16.21 -6.66 -5.11
C VAL A 221 17.57 -7.19 -5.63
N GLU A 222 17.57 -8.14 -6.57
CA GLU A 222 18.78 -8.63 -7.23
C GLU A 222 19.57 -7.50 -7.92
N GLU A 223 18.89 -6.54 -8.56
CA GLU A 223 19.51 -5.38 -9.19
C GLU A 223 20.28 -4.53 -8.17
N LEU A 224 19.73 -4.36 -6.95
CA LEU A 224 20.43 -3.63 -5.87
C LEU A 224 21.68 -4.37 -5.40
N LEU A 225 21.69 -5.72 -5.42
CA LEU A 225 22.87 -6.53 -5.11
C LEU A 225 23.95 -6.37 -6.20
N GLU A 226 23.56 -6.34 -7.46
CA GLU A 226 24.46 -6.12 -8.59
C GLU A 226 25.10 -4.72 -8.52
N TYR A 227 24.34 -3.69 -8.17
CA TYR A 227 24.86 -2.34 -7.97
C TYR A 227 25.74 -2.25 -6.72
N GLN A 228 25.41 -2.98 -5.64
CA GLN A 228 26.25 -3.06 -4.46
C GLN A 228 27.66 -3.61 -4.77
N GLN A 229 27.78 -4.55 -5.71
CA GLN A 229 29.05 -5.07 -6.17
C GLN A 229 29.98 -3.97 -6.69
N LYS A 230 29.42 -2.95 -7.35
CA LYS A 230 30.18 -1.83 -7.94
C LYS A 230 30.65 -0.80 -6.90
N VAL A 231 29.95 -0.72 -5.75
CA VAL A 231 30.16 0.37 -4.78
C VAL A 231 30.67 -0.10 -3.40
N GLN A 232 30.80 -1.40 -3.17
CA GLN A 232 31.17 -1.94 -1.86
C GLN A 232 32.52 -1.42 -1.34
N GLU A 233 33.50 -1.23 -2.22
CA GLU A 233 34.85 -0.72 -1.86
C GLU A 233 34.82 0.76 -1.46
N SER A 234 33.75 1.48 -1.77
CA SER A 234 33.59 2.90 -1.46
C SER A 234 33.06 3.19 -0.03
N GLY A 235 33.06 2.20 0.86
CA GLY A 235 32.48 2.31 2.20
C GLY A 235 30.94 2.39 2.21
N THR A 236 30.30 1.71 1.25
CA THR A 236 28.85 1.66 1.09
C THR A 236 28.32 0.30 1.54
N ILE A 237 27.26 0.29 2.36
CA ILE A 237 26.55 -0.91 2.80
C ILE A 237 25.12 -0.87 2.28
N LEU A 238 24.63 -1.99 1.76
CA LEU A 238 23.23 -2.21 1.45
C LEU A 238 22.56 -2.93 2.62
N MET A 239 21.64 -2.25 3.31
CA MET A 239 20.83 -2.84 4.37
C MET A 239 19.44 -3.19 3.83
N ILE A 240 19.09 -4.47 3.86
CA ILE A 240 17.83 -5.02 3.38
C ILE A 240 16.99 -5.43 4.59
N VAL A 241 15.94 -4.66 4.86
CA VAL A 241 15.01 -4.87 5.98
C VAL A 241 13.74 -5.51 5.47
N GLY A 242 13.48 -6.74 5.92
CA GLY A 242 12.30 -7.49 5.55
C GLY A 242 12.58 -8.95 5.27
N GLY A 243 11.51 -9.70 5.06
CA GLY A 243 11.54 -11.11 4.74
C GLY A 243 10.62 -11.43 3.57
N GLY A 244 10.63 -12.68 3.15
CA GLY A 244 9.77 -13.14 2.06
C GLY A 244 10.32 -14.38 1.38
N PRO A 245 9.56 -14.95 0.43
CA PRO A 245 9.92 -16.22 -0.20
C PRO A 245 11.23 -16.15 -1.01
N TYR A 246 11.70 -14.95 -1.36
CA TYR A 246 12.88 -14.76 -2.18
C TYR A 246 14.17 -14.50 -1.38
N LEU A 247 14.10 -14.48 -0.04
CA LEU A 247 15.25 -14.16 0.82
C LEU A 247 16.46 -15.08 0.58
N GLU A 248 16.24 -16.40 0.53
CA GLU A 248 17.35 -17.36 0.37
C GLU A 248 17.96 -17.26 -1.04
N THR A 249 17.19 -16.96 -2.06
CA THR A 249 17.68 -16.68 -3.41
C THR A 249 18.59 -15.44 -3.41
N LEU A 250 18.18 -14.36 -2.74
CA LEU A 250 18.98 -13.14 -2.63
C LEU A 250 20.29 -13.35 -1.83
N ARG A 251 20.27 -14.18 -0.78
CA ARG A 251 21.48 -14.54 -0.04
C ARG A 251 22.48 -15.30 -0.90
N LYS A 252 22.00 -16.26 -1.70
CA LYS A 252 22.84 -16.99 -2.67
C LYS A 252 23.43 -16.03 -3.71
N LYS A 253 22.60 -15.16 -4.28
CA LYS A 253 23.04 -14.15 -5.25
C LYS A 253 24.11 -13.22 -4.65
N ALA A 254 23.94 -12.76 -3.40
CA ALA A 254 24.93 -11.94 -2.70
C ALA A 254 26.27 -12.66 -2.52
N ALA A 255 26.24 -13.97 -2.25
CA ALA A 255 27.46 -14.79 -2.16
C ALA A 255 28.13 -14.96 -3.54
N GLU A 256 27.37 -15.24 -4.60
CA GLU A 256 27.86 -15.34 -5.98
C GLU A 256 28.51 -14.04 -6.46
N LEU A 257 27.95 -12.88 -6.09
CA LEU A 257 28.49 -11.56 -6.40
C LEU A 257 29.65 -11.14 -5.50
N GLY A 258 29.98 -11.89 -4.44
CA GLY A 258 31.03 -11.56 -3.48
C GLY A 258 30.73 -10.34 -2.61
N VAL A 259 29.44 -9.99 -2.39
CA VAL A 259 29.04 -8.79 -1.64
C VAL A 259 28.55 -9.07 -0.23
N THR A 260 28.68 -10.29 0.27
CA THR A 260 28.19 -10.69 1.62
C THR A 260 28.74 -9.84 2.75
N GLY A 261 29.96 -9.27 2.61
CA GLY A 261 30.56 -8.38 3.59
C GLY A 261 30.01 -6.95 3.61
N SER A 262 29.29 -6.55 2.54
CA SER A 262 28.72 -5.21 2.38
C SER A 262 27.19 -5.20 2.25
N VAL A 263 26.53 -6.36 2.49
CA VAL A 263 25.06 -6.51 2.49
C VAL A 263 24.58 -7.04 3.82
N ILE A 264 23.60 -6.37 4.41
CA ILE A 264 22.97 -6.78 5.68
C ILE A 264 21.54 -7.20 5.39
N PHE A 265 21.22 -8.47 5.62
CA PHE A 265 19.85 -8.99 5.61
C PHE A 265 19.34 -9.06 7.05
N THR A 266 18.40 -8.20 7.44
CA THR A 266 17.87 -8.20 8.82
C THR A 266 16.87 -9.34 9.06
N GLY A 267 16.28 -9.89 7.99
CA GLY A 267 15.12 -10.75 8.08
C GLY A 267 13.84 -9.96 8.40
N MET A 268 12.78 -10.68 8.73
CA MET A 268 11.49 -10.09 9.10
C MET A 268 11.64 -9.24 10.36
N VAL A 269 11.16 -8.01 10.29
CA VAL A 269 11.10 -7.06 11.41
C VAL A 269 9.64 -6.81 11.76
N SER A 270 9.33 -6.67 13.04
CA SER A 270 7.97 -6.41 13.50
C SER A 270 7.46 -5.04 12.99
N PRO A 271 6.17 -4.88 12.71
CA PRO A 271 5.59 -3.58 12.29
C PRO A 271 5.84 -2.44 13.30
N ALA A 272 5.97 -2.77 14.59
CA ALA A 272 6.28 -1.80 15.63
C ALA A 272 7.73 -1.29 15.56
N GLU A 273 8.64 -2.10 15.03
CA GLU A 273 10.07 -1.78 15.01
C GLU A 273 10.56 -1.25 13.66
N VAL A 274 9.83 -1.52 12.56
CA VAL A 274 10.29 -1.19 11.20
C VAL A 274 10.62 0.30 11.05
N ALA A 275 9.83 1.18 11.66
CA ALA A 275 10.07 2.63 11.62
C ALA A 275 11.44 3.03 12.17
N SER A 276 11.98 2.26 13.14
CA SER A 276 13.30 2.54 13.73
C SER A 276 14.49 2.20 12.83
N TYR A 277 14.26 1.47 11.74
CA TYR A 277 15.33 1.13 10.78
C TYR A 277 15.57 2.24 9.76
N TYR A 278 14.56 3.02 9.39
CA TYR A 278 14.71 4.09 8.40
C TYR A 278 15.82 5.09 8.79
N PRO A 279 15.91 5.58 10.04
CA PRO A 279 16.97 6.51 10.41
C PRO A 279 18.40 5.96 10.27
N ALA A 280 18.59 4.64 10.19
CA ALA A 280 19.92 4.06 9.99
C ALA A 280 20.45 4.25 8.57
N GLY A 281 19.56 4.45 7.58
CA GLY A 281 19.90 4.74 6.19
C GLY A 281 20.40 6.16 5.96
N ASP A 282 21.06 6.36 4.83
CA ASP A 282 21.42 7.67 4.28
C ASP A 282 20.61 7.95 3.02
N LEU A 283 20.33 6.91 2.21
CA LEU A 283 19.42 6.92 1.08
C LEU A 283 18.50 5.71 1.16
N PHE A 284 17.24 5.88 0.80
CA PHE A 284 16.33 4.76 0.56
C PHE A 284 16.46 4.30 -0.88
N VAL A 285 16.66 3.01 -1.10
CA VAL A 285 16.84 2.44 -2.44
C VAL A 285 15.77 1.41 -2.78
N SER A 286 15.30 1.43 -4.03
CA SER A 286 14.37 0.43 -4.55
C SER A 286 14.51 0.26 -6.06
N ALA A 287 14.53 -1.00 -6.50
CA ALA A 287 14.50 -1.37 -7.91
C ALA A 287 13.12 -1.89 -8.36
N SER A 288 12.09 -1.75 -7.50
CA SER A 288 10.72 -2.19 -7.80
C SER A 288 10.07 -1.30 -8.86
N THR A 289 9.39 -1.93 -9.82
CA THR A 289 8.50 -1.27 -10.80
C THR A 289 7.04 -1.75 -10.66
N SER A 290 6.78 -2.58 -9.64
CA SER A 290 5.48 -3.21 -9.39
C SER A 290 4.66 -2.52 -8.29
N GLU A 291 5.08 -1.33 -7.85
CA GLU A 291 4.36 -0.62 -6.79
C GLU A 291 3.07 0.02 -7.34
N THR A 292 2.01 -0.05 -6.55
CA THR A 292 0.79 0.76 -6.79
C THR A 292 0.97 2.19 -6.29
N GLN A 293 1.57 2.33 -5.11
CA GLN A 293 1.96 3.59 -4.50
C GLN A 293 3.35 3.48 -3.85
N GLY A 294 3.61 2.36 -3.15
CA GLY A 294 4.82 2.13 -2.38
C GLY A 294 4.84 2.90 -1.06
N LEU A 295 4.13 2.40 -0.04
CA LEU A 295 4.10 3.02 1.29
C LEU A 295 5.50 3.22 1.87
N THR A 296 6.44 2.32 1.57
CA THR A 296 7.83 2.41 2.04
C THR A 296 8.57 3.63 1.51
N TYR A 297 8.19 4.17 0.34
CA TYR A 297 8.71 5.45 -0.15
C TYR A 297 8.23 6.61 0.72
N ALA A 298 6.94 6.63 1.05
CA ALA A 298 6.37 7.63 1.95
C ALA A 298 7.00 7.55 3.36
N GLU A 299 7.20 6.34 3.87
CA GLU A 299 7.87 6.07 5.16
C GLU A 299 9.33 6.55 5.16
N ALA A 300 10.07 6.30 4.07
CA ALA A 300 11.44 6.78 3.90
C ALA A 300 11.50 8.30 3.91
N LEU A 301 10.65 8.95 3.12
CA LEU A 301 10.55 10.41 3.10
C LEU A 301 10.19 10.98 4.48
N ALA A 302 9.22 10.39 5.18
CA ALA A 302 8.84 10.80 6.54
C ALA A 302 10.01 10.69 7.53
N ALA A 303 10.84 9.66 7.39
CA ALA A 303 12.08 9.52 8.14
C ALA A 303 13.19 10.49 7.69
N GLY A 304 12.96 11.31 6.66
CA GLY A 304 13.92 12.23 6.09
C GLY A 304 15.02 11.53 5.29
N LEU A 305 14.73 10.38 4.66
CA LEU A 305 15.63 9.73 3.72
C LEU A 305 15.30 10.14 2.31
N PRO A 306 16.22 10.74 1.56
CA PRO A 306 16.05 10.94 0.12
C PRO A 306 15.99 9.59 -0.59
N LEU A 307 15.23 9.55 -1.69
CA LEU A 307 14.99 8.34 -2.46
C LEU A 307 16.02 8.22 -3.60
N LEU A 308 16.55 7.03 -3.83
CA LEU A 308 17.31 6.66 -5.04
C LEU A 308 16.66 5.39 -5.59
N CYS A 309 15.67 5.56 -6.45
CA CYS A 309 14.78 4.48 -6.84
C CYS A 309 14.71 4.32 -8.36
N ARG A 310 14.47 3.07 -8.79
CA ARG A 310 14.19 2.82 -10.19
C ARG A 310 12.98 3.62 -10.65
N ARG A 311 13.07 4.20 -11.85
CA ARG A 311 11.99 5.02 -12.40
C ARG A 311 10.70 4.24 -12.53
N ASP A 312 9.65 4.75 -11.88
CA ASP A 312 8.30 4.22 -11.94
C ASP A 312 7.28 5.36 -11.97
N GLN A 313 6.15 5.15 -12.64
CA GLN A 313 5.09 6.16 -12.72
C GLN A 313 4.51 6.53 -11.34
N CYS A 314 4.50 5.61 -10.36
CA CYS A 314 4.03 5.92 -9.01
C CYS A 314 4.90 6.96 -8.29
N LEU A 315 6.17 7.10 -8.71
CA LEU A 315 7.12 8.06 -8.14
C LEU A 315 7.11 9.42 -8.85
N ARG A 316 6.40 9.57 -9.97
CA ARG A 316 6.42 10.80 -10.79
C ARG A 316 6.04 12.07 -10.03
N ALA A 317 5.07 11.96 -9.11
CA ALA A 317 4.63 13.08 -8.27
C ALA A 317 5.24 13.06 -6.86
N VAL A 318 6.12 12.09 -6.57
CA VAL A 318 6.72 11.86 -5.25
C VAL A 318 8.16 12.32 -5.21
N VAL A 319 8.94 11.99 -6.27
CA VAL A 319 10.35 12.34 -6.36
C VAL A 319 10.54 13.61 -7.16
N GLU A 320 11.11 14.61 -6.51
CA GLU A 320 11.63 15.83 -7.12
C GLU A 320 13.15 15.70 -7.24
N GLU A 321 13.62 15.53 -8.49
CA GLU A 321 15.02 15.27 -8.82
C GLU A 321 15.98 16.25 -8.14
N GLY A 322 16.94 15.71 -7.39
CA GLY A 322 17.95 16.48 -6.65
C GLY A 322 17.46 17.19 -5.39
N LYS A 323 16.15 17.17 -5.06
CA LYS A 323 15.59 17.81 -3.86
C LYS A 323 15.26 16.81 -2.76
N ASN A 324 14.47 15.76 -3.07
CA ASN A 324 14.15 14.68 -2.13
C ASN A 324 14.57 13.31 -2.65
N GLY A 325 15.28 13.25 -3.78
CA GLY A 325 15.77 12.00 -4.34
C GLY A 325 16.08 12.06 -5.83
N TRP A 326 16.28 10.89 -6.40
CA TRP A 326 16.53 10.65 -7.81
C TRP A 326 15.80 9.41 -8.30
N GLN A 327 15.49 9.39 -9.60
CA GLN A 327 14.95 8.23 -10.28
C GLN A 327 15.88 7.78 -11.40
N TYR A 328 16.48 6.61 -11.27
CA TYR A 328 17.38 6.03 -12.26
C TYR A 328 16.68 5.05 -13.23
N ARG A 329 17.22 4.87 -14.41
CA ARG A 329 16.83 3.88 -15.43
C ARG A 329 17.91 2.86 -15.69
N THR A 330 19.17 3.24 -15.54
CA THR A 330 20.35 2.42 -15.81
C THR A 330 21.28 2.36 -14.61
N GLU A 331 22.22 1.42 -14.63
CA GLU A 331 23.28 1.31 -13.62
C GLU A 331 24.11 2.60 -13.55
N GLU A 332 24.45 3.19 -14.69
CA GLU A 332 25.25 4.41 -14.76
C GLU A 332 24.54 5.59 -14.09
N GLU A 333 23.22 5.73 -14.30
CA GLU A 333 22.42 6.76 -13.63
C GLU A 333 22.42 6.53 -12.11
N PHE A 334 22.20 5.28 -11.64
CA PHE A 334 22.26 4.94 -10.22
C PHE A 334 23.61 5.29 -9.60
N LEU A 335 24.70 4.87 -10.22
CA LEU A 335 26.06 5.13 -9.73
C LEU A 335 26.39 6.63 -9.72
N LYS A 336 25.96 7.36 -10.74
CA LYS A 336 26.11 8.82 -10.84
C LYS A 336 25.37 9.51 -9.68
N ASP A 337 24.14 9.15 -9.43
CA ASP A 337 23.32 9.80 -8.40
C ASP A 337 23.78 9.45 -7.00
N LEU A 338 24.25 8.20 -6.77
CA LEU A 338 24.91 7.84 -5.52
C LEU A 338 26.22 8.63 -5.31
N LYS A 339 27.02 8.82 -6.36
CA LYS A 339 28.21 9.66 -6.31
C LYS A 339 27.84 11.11 -5.98
N ASN A 340 26.84 11.68 -6.67
CA ASN A 340 26.34 13.02 -6.37
C ASN A 340 25.93 13.17 -4.89
N TRP A 341 25.26 12.17 -4.30
CA TRP A 341 24.95 12.17 -2.88
C TRP A 341 26.19 12.17 -1.99
N LYS A 342 27.18 11.34 -2.31
CA LYS A 342 28.40 11.19 -1.50
C LYS A 342 29.30 12.43 -1.56
N GLU A 343 29.30 13.17 -2.66
CA GLU A 343 30.09 14.39 -2.85
C GLU A 343 29.44 15.65 -2.27
N LYS A 344 28.13 15.60 -1.88
CA LYS A 344 27.47 16.73 -1.25
C LYS A 344 28.08 17.08 0.11
N GLU A 345 28.12 18.36 0.38
CA GLU A 345 28.44 18.88 1.71
C GLU A 345 27.36 18.50 2.73
N ASP A 346 27.71 18.48 4.00
CA ASP A 346 26.79 18.08 5.09
C ASP A 346 25.54 18.98 5.16
N ASP A 347 25.66 20.27 4.85
CA ASP A 347 24.54 21.22 4.82
C ASP A 347 23.56 20.89 3.68
N GLU A 348 24.08 20.58 2.51
CA GLU A 348 23.27 20.16 1.37
C GLU A 348 22.50 18.85 1.65
N ARG A 349 23.21 17.87 2.25
CA ARG A 349 22.57 16.60 2.67
C ARG A 349 21.47 16.86 3.70
N ARG A 350 21.71 17.71 4.69
CA ARG A 350 20.69 18.12 5.68
C ARG A 350 19.51 18.79 5.02
N GLY A 351 19.74 19.66 4.04
CA GLY A 351 18.72 20.32 3.24
C GLY A 351 17.83 19.31 2.50
N MET A 352 18.43 18.33 1.81
CA MET A 352 17.70 17.26 1.13
C MET A 352 16.89 16.39 2.10
N CYS A 353 17.47 16.01 3.25
CA CYS A 353 16.76 15.24 4.28
C CYS A 353 15.56 16.00 4.85
N SER A 354 15.70 17.31 5.07
CA SER A 354 14.62 18.18 5.54
C SER A 354 13.50 18.29 4.49
N TYR A 355 13.87 18.48 3.23
CA TYR A 355 12.90 18.52 2.13
C TYR A 355 12.19 17.19 1.91
N ALA A 356 12.91 16.06 2.01
CA ALA A 356 12.34 14.73 1.98
C ALA A 356 11.25 14.57 3.06
N LYS A 357 11.56 14.97 4.30
CA LYS A 357 10.60 14.92 5.40
C LYS A 357 9.37 15.79 5.14
N GLN A 358 9.54 17.00 4.63
CA GLN A 358 8.45 17.90 4.29
C GLN A 358 7.56 17.33 3.17
N SER A 359 8.17 16.71 2.16
CA SER A 359 7.43 16.12 1.04
C SER A 359 6.56 14.92 1.45
N ALA A 360 6.80 14.31 2.62
CA ALA A 360 5.98 13.22 3.15
C ALA A 360 4.59 13.66 3.64
N GLU A 361 4.38 14.95 3.90
CA GLU A 361 3.10 15.48 4.43
C GLU A 361 1.88 15.14 3.57
N ILE A 362 2.06 14.99 2.26
CA ILE A 362 0.99 14.57 1.36
C ILE A 362 0.47 13.15 1.66
N PHE A 363 1.29 12.33 2.35
CA PHE A 363 0.96 10.96 2.74
C PHE A 363 0.53 10.84 4.20
N SER A 364 0.23 11.95 4.91
CA SER A 364 -0.24 11.86 6.29
C SER A 364 -1.60 11.17 6.37
N GLN A 365 -1.82 10.38 7.46
CA GLN A 365 -3.13 9.77 7.76
C GLN A 365 -4.26 10.81 7.73
N LYS A 366 -3.99 12.01 8.26
CA LYS A 366 -4.96 13.11 8.33
C LYS A 366 -5.43 13.55 6.95
N ARG A 367 -4.50 13.71 5.98
CA ARG A 367 -4.86 14.06 4.59
C ARG A 367 -5.59 12.92 3.91
N PHE A 368 -5.11 11.70 4.08
CA PHE A 368 -5.73 10.51 3.54
C PHE A 368 -7.18 10.39 3.98
N ALA A 369 -7.43 10.37 5.30
CA ALA A 369 -8.78 10.24 5.81
C ALA A 369 -9.67 11.44 5.47
N GLY A 370 -9.12 12.67 5.44
CA GLY A 370 -9.86 13.85 5.00
C GLY A 370 -10.31 13.78 3.54
N SER A 371 -9.44 13.27 2.65
CA SER A 371 -9.80 13.06 1.24
C SER A 371 -10.85 11.95 1.07
N MET A 372 -10.74 10.87 1.87
CA MET A 372 -11.73 9.80 1.88
C MET A 372 -13.09 10.29 2.41
N GLU A 373 -13.09 11.06 3.49
CA GLU A 373 -14.30 11.66 4.07
C GLU A 373 -15.05 12.52 3.05
N GLN A 374 -14.34 13.39 2.32
CA GLN A 374 -14.91 14.20 1.25
C GLN A 374 -15.50 13.34 0.10
N LEU A 375 -14.80 12.27 -0.28
CA LEU A 375 -15.30 11.34 -1.27
C LEU A 375 -16.58 10.64 -0.78
N TYR A 376 -16.58 10.17 0.47
CA TYR A 376 -17.74 9.49 1.06
C TYR A 376 -18.96 10.39 1.11
N GLN A 377 -18.81 11.62 1.59
CA GLN A 377 -19.89 12.61 1.66
C GLN A 377 -20.49 12.84 0.28
N ARG A 378 -19.65 13.09 -0.72
CA ARG A 378 -20.11 13.27 -2.11
C ARG A 378 -20.88 12.05 -2.64
N GLN A 379 -20.38 10.84 -2.41
CA GLN A 379 -21.04 9.62 -2.89
C GLN A 379 -22.37 9.36 -2.19
N ILE A 380 -22.47 9.68 -0.91
CA ILE A 380 -23.72 9.59 -0.15
C ILE A 380 -24.76 10.58 -0.69
N GLU A 381 -24.37 11.83 -0.93
CA GLU A 381 -25.23 12.87 -1.50
C GLU A 381 -25.72 12.50 -2.92
N GLU A 382 -24.81 12.06 -3.79
CA GLU A 382 -25.14 11.61 -5.13
C GLU A 382 -26.15 10.46 -5.13
N LYS A 383 -25.97 9.48 -4.22
CA LYS A 383 -26.87 8.34 -4.07
C LYS A 383 -28.25 8.73 -3.52
N GLN A 384 -28.30 9.69 -2.64
CA GLN A 384 -29.58 10.24 -2.13
C GLN A 384 -30.36 10.93 -3.23
N VAL A 385 -29.72 11.79 -4.02
CA VAL A 385 -30.35 12.47 -5.15
C VAL A 385 -30.85 11.47 -6.21
N GLU A 386 -30.08 10.41 -6.47
CA GLU A 386 -30.52 9.35 -7.38
C GLU A 386 -31.79 8.64 -6.90
N ARG A 387 -31.83 8.31 -5.60
CA ARG A 387 -33.01 7.68 -4.97
C ARG A 387 -34.25 8.58 -5.03
N GLU A 388 -34.11 9.86 -4.74
CA GLU A 388 -35.22 10.83 -4.83
C GLU A 388 -35.78 10.96 -6.26
N LYS A 389 -34.90 10.99 -7.27
CA LYS A 389 -35.31 11.01 -8.68
C LYS A 389 -36.06 9.75 -9.08
N HIS A 390 -35.67 8.59 -8.59
CA HIS A 390 -36.39 7.33 -8.85
C HIS A 390 -37.73 7.29 -8.18
N LEU A 391 -37.89 7.78 -6.96
CA LEU A 391 -39.16 7.87 -6.26
C LEU A 391 -40.11 8.85 -6.95
N ALA A 392 -39.63 10.01 -7.37
CA ALA A 392 -40.43 11.01 -8.11
C ALA A 392 -40.96 10.46 -9.44
N LYS A 393 -40.12 9.74 -10.18
CA LYS A 393 -40.57 9.08 -11.43
C LYS A 393 -41.60 7.97 -11.18
N GLY A 394 -41.44 7.17 -10.13
CA GLY A 394 -42.40 6.13 -9.72
C GLY A 394 -43.79 6.70 -9.37
N HIS A 395 -43.85 7.85 -8.69
CA HIS A 395 -45.12 8.54 -8.40
C HIS A 395 -45.79 9.08 -9.65
N GLN A 396 -45.04 9.52 -10.66
CA GLN A 396 -45.60 10.07 -11.90
C GLN A 396 -46.31 8.99 -12.78
N TYR A 397 -45.86 7.74 -12.71
CA TYR A 397 -46.51 6.60 -13.38
C TYR A 397 -47.75 6.06 -12.63
N CYS A 398 -47.86 6.26 -11.30
CA CYS A 398 -49.04 5.86 -10.53
C CYS A 398 -50.24 6.84 -10.65
N ILE A 399 -49.99 8.06 -11.15
CA ILE A 399 -51.06 9.09 -11.32
C ILE A 399 -51.65 9.04 -12.73
N LEU A 400 -51.02 8.38 -13.70
CA LEU A 400 -51.42 8.30 -15.09
C LEU A 400 -52.00 6.93 -15.51
N GLY A 401 -52.15 5.99 -14.59
CA GLY A 401 -52.83 4.72 -14.76
C GLY A 401 -54.08 4.63 -13.88
#